data_d683a837a4d2971528b5a67e93e427e8
#
_entry.id   d683a837a4d2971528b5a67e93e427e8
#
_cell.length_a   1.000
_cell.length_b   1.000
_cell.length_c   1.000
_cell.angle_alpha   90.00
_cell.angle_beta   90.00
_cell.angle_gamma   90.00
#
_symmetry.space_group_name_H-M   'P 1'
#
loop_
_entity.id
_entity.type
_entity.pdbx_description
1 polymer ?
#
loop_
_entity_poly.entity_id
_entity_poly.type
_entity_poly.pdbx_seq_one_letter_code
_entity_poly.pdbx_strand_id
1 'polypeptide(L)'
;MRVLAASDKFKGTLTAAQACAAIGHACWELGIDCTEMPLADGGEGTLEILGGANRRTTVTGPLGDPVQAEWRLSNGVAVIEMARASGLALVGGAKGNDPVAASTQGTGELIDAALDFGAKKIIVCLGGSATTDGGYGALRAIGTPARLKAVEFLVACDVDTLFVDAAEVFAPQKGASPAQVRLLRGRLERLSQLYASEHGIDVASIPGSGAAGGLAGALAALGATLMPGFDIVAEETGFDEAVRTHDLVITGEGLLDATSFDGKVVGSVRDYAEEAGVPVIAVVGGIDPDTDPEDITSVDARSLTADHGMDESMNQTMKCLEETVTGLLRQFRGGN
;
A
#
# COMPACT_ATOMS: atom_id res chain seq x y z
N MET A 1 10.12 -13.60 -26.78
CA MET A 1 9.48 -12.50 -26.02
C MET A 1 9.03 -13.05 -24.69
N ARG A 2 9.46 -12.43 -23.62
CA ARG A 2 9.09 -12.75 -22.23
C ARG A 2 8.32 -11.55 -21.69
N VAL A 3 7.14 -11.79 -21.15
CA VAL A 3 6.25 -10.77 -20.57
C VAL A 3 6.31 -10.85 -19.06
N LEU A 4 6.42 -9.71 -18.39
CA LEU A 4 6.24 -9.58 -16.95
C LEU A 4 4.83 -9.05 -16.69
N ALA A 5 3.96 -9.85 -16.08
CA ALA A 5 2.65 -9.44 -15.59
C ALA A 5 2.81 -8.86 -14.19
N ALA A 6 2.72 -7.53 -14.04
CA ALA A 6 3.06 -6.80 -12.83
C ALA A 6 1.94 -5.81 -12.47
N SER A 7 0.81 -6.34 -11.99
CA SER A 7 -0.44 -5.59 -11.78
C SER A 7 -0.78 -5.43 -10.31
N ASP A 8 -1.43 -4.31 -9.98
CA ASP A 8 -2.18 -4.14 -8.73
C ASP A 8 -3.56 -4.82 -8.83
N LYS A 9 -4.31 -4.79 -7.74
CA LYS A 9 -5.71 -5.22 -7.67
C LYS A 9 -6.65 -4.30 -8.45
N PHE A 10 -7.65 -4.87 -9.07
CA PHE A 10 -8.80 -4.14 -9.60
C PHE A 10 -9.86 -4.06 -8.49
N LYS A 11 -9.87 -2.95 -7.78
CA LYS A 11 -10.66 -2.80 -6.55
C LYS A 11 -12.12 -3.17 -6.74
N GLY A 12 -12.56 -4.15 -5.97
CA GLY A 12 -13.95 -4.66 -6.00
C GLY A 12 -14.21 -5.77 -7.02
N THR A 13 -13.22 -6.12 -7.90
CA THR A 13 -13.40 -7.15 -8.94
C THR A 13 -12.32 -8.22 -8.95
N LEU A 14 -11.02 -7.87 -9.03
CA LEU A 14 -9.92 -8.82 -9.04
C LEU A 14 -8.85 -8.48 -8.00
N THR A 15 -8.25 -9.50 -7.40
CA THR A 15 -6.99 -9.35 -6.68
C THR A 15 -5.83 -9.16 -7.66
N ALA A 16 -4.70 -8.62 -7.21
CA ALA A 16 -3.49 -8.48 -8.03
C ALA A 16 -3.04 -9.84 -8.62
N ALA A 17 -3.10 -10.91 -7.82
CA ALA A 17 -2.78 -12.25 -8.29
C ALA A 17 -3.74 -12.73 -9.40
N GLN A 18 -5.04 -12.46 -9.28
CA GLN A 18 -6.01 -12.78 -10.34
C GLN A 18 -5.78 -11.97 -11.62
N ALA A 19 -5.41 -10.69 -11.49
CA ALA A 19 -5.09 -9.86 -12.64
C ALA A 19 -3.83 -10.37 -13.36
N CYS A 20 -2.76 -10.67 -12.63
CA CYS A 20 -1.55 -11.27 -13.20
C CYS A 20 -1.83 -12.64 -13.86
N ALA A 21 -2.66 -13.48 -13.24
CA ALA A 21 -3.04 -14.76 -13.82
C ALA A 21 -3.84 -14.62 -15.13
N ALA A 22 -4.73 -13.62 -15.25
CA ALA A 22 -5.44 -13.31 -16.48
C ALA A 22 -4.46 -12.89 -17.60
N ILE A 23 -3.48 -12.03 -17.27
CA ILE A 23 -2.41 -11.65 -18.22
C ILE A 23 -1.58 -12.87 -18.61
N GLY A 24 -1.22 -13.72 -17.63
CA GLY A 24 -0.47 -14.96 -17.85
C GLY A 24 -1.21 -15.93 -18.77
N HIS A 25 -2.54 -16.07 -18.60
CA HIS A 25 -3.39 -16.91 -19.44
C HIS A 25 -3.42 -16.40 -20.89
N ALA A 26 -3.58 -15.10 -21.11
CA ALA A 26 -3.52 -14.49 -22.44
C ALA A 26 -2.16 -14.72 -23.12
N CYS A 27 -1.06 -14.65 -22.38
CA CYS A 27 0.27 -14.99 -22.89
C CYS A 27 0.38 -16.47 -23.28
N TRP A 28 -0.12 -17.36 -22.40
CA TRP A 28 -0.08 -18.81 -22.64
C TRP A 28 -0.83 -19.22 -23.91
N GLU A 29 -2.01 -18.67 -24.18
CA GLU A 29 -2.78 -18.91 -25.40
C GLU A 29 -2.00 -18.54 -26.67
N LEU A 30 -1.11 -17.56 -26.57
CA LEU A 30 -0.27 -17.10 -27.69
C LEU A 30 1.11 -17.78 -27.73
N GLY A 31 1.40 -18.69 -26.80
CA GLY A 31 2.72 -19.32 -26.67
C GLY A 31 3.83 -18.31 -26.31
N ILE A 32 3.53 -17.36 -25.45
CA ILE A 32 4.46 -16.34 -24.91
C ILE A 32 4.82 -16.72 -23.48
N ASP A 33 6.10 -16.69 -23.16
CA ASP A 33 6.55 -16.87 -21.77
C ASP A 33 6.11 -15.67 -20.92
N CYS A 34 5.48 -15.94 -19.77
CA CYS A 34 5.03 -14.92 -18.84
C CYS A 34 5.46 -15.25 -17.41
N THR A 35 5.98 -14.23 -16.73
CA THR A 35 6.20 -14.27 -15.28
C THR A 35 5.10 -13.48 -14.62
N GLU A 36 4.35 -14.11 -13.73
CA GLU A 36 3.31 -13.46 -12.92
C GLU A 36 3.93 -12.92 -11.63
N MET A 37 3.90 -11.61 -11.44
CA MET A 37 4.43 -10.91 -10.28
C MET A 37 3.40 -9.88 -9.80
N PRO A 38 2.39 -10.31 -9.02
CA PRO A 38 1.43 -9.38 -8.46
C PRO A 38 2.13 -8.38 -7.53
N LEU A 39 1.68 -7.12 -7.57
CA LEU A 39 2.27 -6.01 -6.84
C LEU A 39 1.24 -5.30 -5.95
N ALA A 40 1.73 -4.43 -5.08
CA ALA A 40 0.95 -3.52 -4.24
C ALA A 40 1.74 -2.23 -3.99
N ASP A 41 1.03 -1.19 -3.58
CA ASP A 41 1.56 0.13 -3.28
C ASP A 41 2.06 0.30 -1.82
N GLY A 42 2.18 -0.78 -1.04
CA GLY A 42 2.52 -0.67 0.39
C GLY A 42 1.32 -0.43 1.30
N GLY A 43 0.11 -0.35 0.74
CA GLY A 43 -1.14 -0.24 1.48
C GLY A 43 -1.80 -1.59 1.75
N GLU A 44 -3.14 -1.60 1.69
CA GLU A 44 -3.95 -2.80 1.88
C GLU A 44 -3.73 -3.81 0.74
N GLY A 45 -3.39 -5.05 1.09
CA GLY A 45 -3.07 -6.14 0.17
C GLY A 45 -1.59 -6.45 0.07
N THR A 46 -0.72 -5.60 0.61
CA THR A 46 0.73 -5.82 0.63
C THR A 46 1.10 -7.10 1.37
N LEU A 47 0.42 -7.40 2.47
CA LEU A 47 0.62 -8.64 3.22
C LEU A 47 0.41 -9.88 2.33
N GLU A 48 -0.60 -9.88 1.47
CA GLU A 48 -0.89 -10.97 0.55
C GLU A 48 0.18 -11.10 -0.54
N ILE A 49 0.64 -9.97 -1.09
CA ILE A 49 1.71 -9.94 -2.10
C ILE A 49 3.02 -10.48 -1.54
N LEU A 50 3.36 -10.13 -0.31
CA LEU A 50 4.57 -10.59 0.36
C LEU A 50 4.44 -12.00 0.98
N GLY A 51 3.44 -12.78 0.53
CA GLY A 51 3.30 -14.21 0.79
C GLY A 51 2.21 -14.59 1.79
N GLY A 52 1.31 -13.69 2.11
CA GLY A 52 0.13 -13.90 2.94
C GLY A 52 0.41 -14.09 4.43
N ALA A 53 -0.64 -13.97 5.23
CA ALA A 53 -0.53 -14.13 6.68
C ALA A 53 -0.16 -15.57 7.07
N ASN A 54 0.77 -15.72 8.01
CA ASN A 54 1.10 -17.00 8.63
C ASN A 54 1.10 -16.94 10.16
N ARG A 55 0.69 -15.80 10.72
CA ARG A 55 0.55 -15.54 12.15
C ARG A 55 -0.79 -14.88 12.42
N ARG A 56 -1.31 -15.14 13.61
CA ARG A 56 -2.50 -14.47 14.14
C ARG A 56 -2.25 -14.16 15.62
N THR A 57 -2.47 -12.91 16.01
CA THR A 57 -2.28 -12.44 17.38
C THR A 57 -3.53 -11.69 17.83
N THR A 58 -3.99 -11.97 19.06
CA THR A 58 -5.05 -11.16 19.69
C THR A 58 -4.42 -9.87 20.19
N VAL A 59 -4.91 -8.75 19.68
CA VAL A 59 -4.44 -7.41 20.05
C VAL A 59 -5.60 -6.49 20.39
N THR A 60 -5.29 -5.33 20.95
CA THR A 60 -6.26 -4.30 21.23
C THR A 60 -6.70 -3.61 19.95
N GLY A 61 -7.99 -3.69 19.62
CA GLY A 61 -8.57 -2.99 18.47
C GLY A 61 -8.63 -1.47 18.66
N PRO A 62 -9.06 -0.72 17.62
CA PRO A 62 -9.02 0.74 17.63
C PRO A 62 -9.78 1.37 18.80
N LEU A 63 -10.90 0.79 19.21
CA LEU A 63 -11.75 1.30 20.30
C LEU A 63 -11.64 0.48 21.59
N GLY A 64 -10.62 -0.38 21.72
CA GLY A 64 -10.30 -1.13 22.93
C GLY A 64 -10.80 -2.58 22.94
N ASP A 65 -11.71 -2.96 22.06
CA ASP A 65 -12.17 -4.34 21.95
C ASP A 65 -11.05 -5.24 21.37
N PRO A 66 -10.91 -6.51 21.82
CA PRO A 66 -9.90 -7.40 21.30
C PRO A 66 -10.20 -7.80 19.85
N VAL A 67 -9.18 -7.76 18.99
CA VAL A 67 -9.24 -8.19 17.60
C VAL A 67 -8.20 -9.26 17.31
N GLN A 68 -8.52 -10.17 16.36
CA GLN A 68 -7.59 -11.18 15.86
C GLN A 68 -6.87 -10.59 14.64
N ALA A 69 -5.68 -10.04 14.84
CA ALA A 69 -4.90 -9.45 13.77
C ALA A 69 -4.01 -10.50 13.09
N GLU A 70 -4.14 -10.59 11.79
CA GLU A 70 -3.29 -11.43 10.94
C GLU A 70 -2.06 -10.64 10.48
N TRP A 71 -0.91 -11.30 10.47
CA TRP A 71 0.37 -10.76 10.04
C TRP A 71 1.30 -11.88 9.58
N ARG A 72 2.46 -11.53 9.04
CA ARG A 72 3.43 -12.50 8.55
C ARG A 72 4.75 -12.38 9.27
N LEU A 73 5.42 -13.50 9.50
CA LEU A 73 6.85 -13.57 9.80
C LEU A 73 7.46 -14.74 9.01
N SER A 74 8.37 -14.44 8.10
CA SER A 74 9.07 -15.45 7.31
C SER A 74 10.53 -15.01 7.09
N ASN A 75 11.47 -15.91 7.25
CA ASN A 75 12.90 -15.64 7.07
C ASN A 75 13.43 -14.42 7.86
N GLY A 76 12.80 -14.11 8.99
CA GLY A 76 13.15 -12.96 9.81
C GLY A 76 12.51 -11.64 9.38
N VAL A 77 11.73 -11.60 8.30
CA VAL A 77 10.97 -10.45 7.84
C VAL A 77 9.54 -10.52 8.38
N ALA A 78 9.14 -9.52 9.15
CA ALA A 78 7.77 -9.34 9.62
C ALA A 78 7.05 -8.32 8.74
N VAL A 79 5.83 -8.65 8.29
CA VAL A 79 4.96 -7.75 7.53
C VAL A 79 3.67 -7.54 8.32
N ILE A 80 3.37 -6.28 8.63
CA ILE A 80 2.25 -5.85 9.47
C ILE A 80 1.44 -4.80 8.71
N GLU A 81 0.22 -5.14 8.30
CA GLU A 81 -0.76 -4.14 7.88
C GLU A 81 -1.45 -3.57 9.13
N MET A 82 -1.22 -2.28 9.42
CA MET A 82 -1.80 -1.65 10.60
C MET A 82 -3.34 -1.72 10.62
N ALA A 83 -3.97 -1.79 9.46
CA ALA A 83 -5.43 -1.92 9.34
C ALA A 83 -5.98 -3.20 9.97
N ARG A 84 -5.18 -4.25 10.10
CA ARG A 84 -5.57 -5.51 10.75
C ARG A 84 -5.69 -5.40 12.28
N ALA A 85 -5.10 -4.36 12.87
CA ALA A 85 -5.12 -4.09 14.31
C ALA A 85 -5.79 -2.76 14.66
N SER A 86 -5.60 -1.72 13.84
CA SER A 86 -6.02 -0.36 14.13
C SER A 86 -6.79 0.28 12.96
N GLY A 87 -7.46 -0.56 12.15
CA GLY A 87 -8.13 -0.18 10.91
C GLY A 87 -9.56 0.33 11.09
N LEU A 88 -9.97 1.20 10.16
CA LEU A 88 -11.30 1.80 10.14
C LEU A 88 -12.42 0.76 9.85
N ALA A 89 -12.11 -0.28 9.07
CA ALA A 89 -13.06 -1.36 8.79
C ALA A 89 -13.43 -2.16 10.05
N LEU A 90 -12.52 -2.29 11.01
CA LEU A 90 -12.76 -3.03 12.27
C LEU A 90 -13.84 -2.39 13.14
N VAL A 91 -14.07 -1.09 12.97
CA VAL A 91 -15.07 -0.32 13.75
C VAL A 91 -16.31 0.03 12.92
N GLY A 92 -16.51 -0.60 11.75
CA GLY A 92 -17.67 -0.35 10.90
C GLY A 92 -17.59 0.93 10.07
N GLY A 93 -16.38 1.38 9.75
CA GLY A 93 -16.13 2.59 8.97
C GLY A 93 -16.29 3.88 9.78
N ALA A 94 -16.31 5.03 9.10
CA ALA A 94 -16.38 6.35 9.72
C ALA A 94 -17.59 6.55 10.66
N LYS A 95 -18.71 5.87 10.38
CA LYS A 95 -19.94 5.98 11.19
C LYS A 95 -19.83 5.25 12.54
N GLY A 96 -19.07 4.18 12.60
CA GLY A 96 -18.86 3.39 13.82
C GLY A 96 -17.61 3.81 14.60
N ASN A 97 -16.79 4.69 14.03
CA ASN A 97 -15.54 5.12 14.64
C ASN A 97 -15.76 6.25 15.67
N ASP A 98 -14.92 6.25 16.70
CA ASP A 98 -14.68 7.44 17.55
C ASP A 98 -13.27 7.97 17.24
N PRO A 99 -13.13 9.01 16.38
CA PRO A 99 -11.83 9.53 15.95
C PRO A 99 -10.95 10.08 17.09
N VAL A 100 -11.56 10.42 18.22
CA VAL A 100 -10.83 10.97 19.38
C VAL A 100 -10.33 9.85 20.31
N ALA A 101 -11.08 8.76 20.41
CA ALA A 101 -10.75 7.61 21.25
C ALA A 101 -9.90 6.55 20.52
N ALA A 102 -10.01 6.46 19.19
CA ALA A 102 -9.33 5.44 18.40
C ALA A 102 -7.80 5.48 18.60
N SER A 103 -7.22 4.29 18.84
CA SER A 103 -5.83 4.10 19.24
C SER A 103 -5.09 3.15 18.32
N THR A 104 -3.81 3.42 18.13
CA THR A 104 -2.84 2.56 17.42
C THR A 104 -2.26 1.44 18.30
N GLN A 105 -2.76 1.25 19.52
CA GLN A 105 -2.20 0.32 20.50
C GLN A 105 -1.97 -1.08 19.92
N GLY A 106 -2.96 -1.66 19.23
CA GLY A 106 -2.84 -3.00 18.65
C GLY A 106 -1.75 -3.13 17.60
N THR A 107 -1.48 -2.07 16.83
CA THR A 107 -0.34 -2.04 15.91
C THR A 107 0.99 -2.12 16.66
N GLY A 108 1.12 -1.40 17.79
CA GLY A 108 2.30 -1.51 18.64
C GLY A 108 2.45 -2.90 19.26
N GLU A 109 1.35 -3.53 19.67
CA GLU A 109 1.34 -4.91 20.18
C GLU A 109 1.80 -5.93 19.10
N LEU A 110 1.45 -5.72 17.82
CA LEU A 110 1.96 -6.55 16.71
C LEU A 110 3.46 -6.34 16.49
N ILE A 111 3.95 -5.11 16.58
CA ILE A 111 5.39 -4.80 16.45
C ILE A 111 6.16 -5.49 17.60
N ASP A 112 5.65 -5.40 18.82
CA ASP A 112 6.27 -6.05 19.99
C ASP A 112 6.27 -7.57 19.83
N ALA A 113 5.16 -8.16 19.36
CA ALA A 113 5.08 -9.58 19.04
C ALA A 113 6.09 -9.99 17.95
N ALA A 114 6.27 -9.18 16.89
CA ALA A 114 7.26 -9.45 15.84
C ALA A 114 8.68 -9.47 16.43
N LEU A 115 9.00 -8.56 17.34
CA LEU A 115 10.26 -8.54 18.06
C LEU A 115 10.43 -9.79 18.94
N ASP A 116 9.38 -10.22 19.63
CA ASP A 116 9.41 -11.43 20.48
C ASP A 116 9.62 -12.70 19.68
N PHE A 117 9.08 -12.78 18.46
CA PHE A 117 9.34 -13.87 17.52
C PHE A 117 10.67 -13.76 16.78
N GLY A 118 11.49 -12.74 17.07
CA GLY A 118 12.86 -12.62 16.56
C GLY A 118 12.96 -12.03 15.14
N ALA A 119 12.02 -11.17 14.75
CA ALA A 119 12.12 -10.42 13.50
C ALA A 119 13.45 -9.68 13.40
N LYS A 120 14.03 -9.66 12.21
CA LYS A 120 15.26 -8.91 11.84
C LYS A 120 14.93 -7.71 10.97
N LYS A 121 13.84 -7.80 10.22
CA LYS A 121 13.24 -6.72 9.42
C LYS A 121 11.77 -6.64 9.78
N ILE A 122 11.24 -5.45 9.99
CA ILE A 122 9.81 -5.19 10.25
C ILE A 122 9.34 -4.17 9.23
N ILE A 123 8.31 -4.53 8.48
CA ILE A 123 7.64 -3.68 7.50
C ILE A 123 6.24 -3.38 8.04
N VAL A 124 5.91 -2.10 8.23
CA VAL A 124 4.58 -1.65 8.66
C VAL A 124 3.91 -0.89 7.52
N CYS A 125 2.77 -1.42 7.05
CA CYS A 125 1.95 -0.83 6.00
C CYS A 125 0.85 0.03 6.63
N LEU A 126 0.69 1.28 6.18
CA LEU A 126 -0.11 2.30 6.90
C LEU A 126 -1.51 2.56 6.34
N GLY A 127 -1.98 1.82 5.33
CA GLY A 127 -3.31 2.00 4.74
C GLY A 127 -4.47 1.72 5.71
N GLY A 128 -5.63 2.35 5.48
CA GLY A 128 -6.91 1.98 6.11
C GLY A 128 -7.08 2.30 7.60
N SER A 129 -6.33 3.25 8.18
CA SER A 129 -6.33 3.56 9.61
C SER A 129 -7.63 4.18 10.15
N ALA A 130 -8.05 3.78 11.37
CA ALA A 130 -9.12 4.44 12.13
C ALA A 130 -8.64 5.65 12.94
N THR A 131 -7.36 5.75 13.17
CA THR A 131 -6.71 6.48 14.26
C THR A 131 -6.18 7.85 13.85
N THR A 132 -6.16 8.79 14.78
CA THR A 132 -5.45 10.08 14.71
C THR A 132 -4.86 10.38 16.09
N ASP A 133 -4.23 9.38 16.70
CA ASP A 133 -3.64 9.44 18.03
C ASP A 133 -2.14 9.79 18.03
N GLY A 134 -1.60 10.14 16.84
CA GLY A 134 -0.19 10.45 16.67
C GLY A 134 0.73 9.25 16.89
N GLY A 135 0.21 8.01 16.78
CA GLY A 135 0.96 6.79 17.05
C GLY A 135 1.25 6.55 18.54
N TYR A 136 0.68 7.37 19.44
CA TYR A 136 0.98 7.29 20.86
C TYR A 136 0.61 5.94 21.49
N GLY A 137 -0.52 5.36 21.05
CA GLY A 137 -0.92 4.01 21.46
C GLY A 137 0.13 2.96 21.12
N ALA A 138 0.66 3.01 19.90
CA ALA A 138 1.69 2.06 19.44
C ALA A 138 3.00 2.23 20.23
N LEU A 139 3.46 3.47 20.43
CA LEU A 139 4.66 3.72 21.24
C LEU A 139 4.55 3.10 22.63
N ARG A 140 3.40 3.27 23.27
CA ARG A 140 3.18 2.76 24.62
C ARG A 140 3.04 1.24 24.70
N ALA A 141 2.61 0.62 23.63
CA ALA A 141 2.42 -0.83 23.57
C ALA A 141 3.72 -1.61 23.30
N ILE A 142 4.73 -0.96 22.69
CA ILE A 142 6.04 -1.57 22.47
C ILE A 142 6.79 -1.61 23.81
N GLY A 143 6.90 -2.81 24.39
CA GLY A 143 7.44 -3.00 25.75
C GLY A 143 8.90 -2.59 25.90
N THR A 144 9.74 -2.79 24.88
CA THR A 144 11.16 -2.45 24.90
C THR A 144 11.59 -1.82 23.56
N PRO A 145 11.34 -0.50 23.36
CA PRO A 145 11.65 0.18 22.09
C PRO A 145 13.14 0.09 21.68
N ALA A 146 14.06 -0.05 22.63
CA ALA A 146 15.49 -0.20 22.34
C ALA A 146 15.81 -1.42 21.45
N ARG A 147 14.97 -2.45 21.41
CA ARG A 147 15.11 -3.63 20.54
C ARG A 147 15.00 -3.27 19.07
N LEU A 148 14.23 -2.24 18.71
CA LEU A 148 14.07 -1.76 17.33
C LEU A 148 15.40 -1.30 16.71
N LYS A 149 16.36 -0.85 17.53
CA LYS A 149 17.69 -0.45 17.02
C LYS A 149 18.51 -1.61 16.40
N ALA A 150 18.13 -2.86 16.68
CA ALA A 150 18.77 -4.06 16.15
C ALA A 150 18.02 -4.68 14.97
N VAL A 151 16.97 -4.01 14.49
CA VAL A 151 16.07 -4.47 13.44
C VAL A 151 16.03 -3.44 12.32
N GLU A 152 16.03 -3.88 11.08
CA GLU A 152 15.67 -3.02 9.95
C GLU A 152 14.17 -2.70 10.07
N PHE A 153 13.85 -1.43 10.30
CA PHE A 153 12.48 -1.01 10.61
C PHE A 153 11.97 -0.05 9.54
N LEU A 154 11.07 -0.54 8.69
CA LEU A 154 10.54 0.16 7.53
C LEU A 154 9.06 0.46 7.71
N VAL A 155 8.64 1.60 7.19
CA VAL A 155 7.25 2.05 7.18
C VAL A 155 6.88 2.45 5.76
N ALA A 156 5.93 1.75 5.16
CA ALA A 156 5.39 2.05 3.83
C ALA A 156 4.52 3.31 3.90
N CYS A 157 4.95 4.38 3.21
CA CYS A 157 4.32 5.69 3.29
C CYS A 157 4.36 6.39 1.93
N ASP A 158 3.19 6.58 1.31
CA ASP A 158 3.03 7.19 -0.02
C ASP A 158 2.40 8.60 0.04
N VAL A 159 2.48 9.25 1.19
CA VAL A 159 1.96 10.60 1.38
C VAL A 159 3.02 11.50 2.02
N ASP A 160 3.01 12.78 1.66
CA ASP A 160 3.94 13.79 2.19
C ASP A 160 3.35 14.60 3.36
N THR A 161 2.12 14.28 3.79
CA THR A 161 1.42 15.01 4.86
C THR A 161 2.26 15.05 6.13
N LEU A 162 2.46 16.25 6.67
CA LEU A 162 3.20 16.46 7.90
C LEU A 162 2.40 16.00 9.12
N PHE A 163 3.10 15.70 10.22
CA PHE A 163 2.55 15.11 11.43
C PHE A 163 1.31 15.82 11.97
N VAL A 164 1.38 17.14 12.11
CA VAL A 164 0.30 17.94 12.70
C VAL A 164 -0.88 18.08 11.74
N ASP A 165 -0.60 18.13 10.44
CA ASP A 165 -1.61 18.29 9.38
C ASP A 165 -2.47 17.05 9.16
N ALA A 166 -2.03 15.89 9.70
CA ALA A 166 -2.80 14.65 9.67
C ALA A 166 -4.22 14.78 10.26
N ALA A 167 -4.42 15.68 11.21
CA ALA A 167 -5.73 15.95 11.79
C ALA A 167 -6.69 16.59 10.79
N GLU A 168 -6.21 17.52 9.98
CA GLU A 168 -7.02 18.25 9.00
C GLU A 168 -7.24 17.40 7.73
N VAL A 169 -6.19 16.72 7.27
CA VAL A 169 -6.21 15.95 6.03
C VAL A 169 -6.98 14.63 6.20
N PHE A 170 -6.73 13.88 7.27
CA PHE A 170 -7.22 12.50 7.37
C PHE A 170 -8.34 12.28 8.40
N ALA A 171 -8.48 13.11 9.44
CA ALA A 171 -9.48 12.84 10.47
C ALA A 171 -10.95 12.98 9.98
N PRO A 172 -11.29 13.88 9.03
CA PRO A 172 -12.67 14.00 8.53
C PRO A 172 -13.18 12.68 7.91
N GLN A 173 -12.39 12.02 7.07
CA GLN A 173 -12.77 10.74 6.45
C GLN A 173 -12.90 9.58 7.46
N LYS A 174 -12.37 9.76 8.67
CA LYS A 174 -12.48 8.83 9.80
C LYS A 174 -13.66 9.15 10.72
N GLY A 175 -14.50 10.14 10.35
CA GLY A 175 -15.70 10.53 11.06
C GLY A 175 -15.54 11.73 12.00
N ALA A 176 -14.39 12.44 12.00
CA ALA A 176 -14.19 13.58 12.88
C ALA A 176 -14.99 14.80 12.44
N SER A 177 -15.74 15.39 13.37
CA SER A 177 -16.33 16.71 13.22
C SER A 177 -15.27 17.83 13.24
N PRO A 178 -15.60 19.03 12.72
CA PRO A 178 -14.64 20.16 12.73
C PRO A 178 -14.11 20.51 14.14
N ALA A 179 -14.92 20.28 15.18
CA ALA A 179 -14.48 20.50 16.58
C ALA A 179 -13.47 19.43 17.01
N GLN A 180 -13.70 18.16 16.63
CA GLN A 180 -12.77 17.07 16.92
C GLN A 180 -11.47 17.20 16.12
N VAL A 181 -11.52 17.68 14.87
CA VAL A 181 -10.30 17.97 14.08
C VAL A 181 -9.41 18.98 14.82
N ARG A 182 -9.97 20.09 15.32
CA ARG A 182 -9.19 21.07 16.10
C ARG A 182 -8.61 20.48 17.39
N LEU A 183 -9.37 19.62 18.07
CA LEU A 183 -8.89 18.90 19.27
C LEU A 183 -7.72 17.96 18.92
N LEU A 184 -7.86 17.18 17.85
CA LEU A 184 -6.84 16.24 17.38
C LEU A 184 -5.57 16.98 16.94
N ARG A 185 -5.70 18.10 16.18
CA ARG A 185 -4.56 18.95 15.82
C ARG A 185 -3.77 19.39 17.06
N GLY A 186 -4.46 19.96 18.07
CA GLY A 186 -3.79 20.37 19.32
C GLY A 186 -3.20 19.21 20.12
N ARG A 187 -3.70 17.97 19.92
CA ARG A 187 -3.09 16.75 20.49
C ARG A 187 -1.80 16.42 19.74
N LEU A 188 -1.82 16.43 18.39
CA LEU A 188 -0.65 16.15 17.57
C LEU A 188 0.48 17.18 17.79
N GLU A 189 0.15 18.47 17.95
CA GLU A 189 1.12 19.52 18.29
C GLU A 189 1.85 19.21 19.61
N ARG A 190 1.13 18.76 20.64
CA ARG A 190 1.75 18.37 21.92
C ARG A 190 2.58 17.09 21.79
N LEU A 191 2.12 16.11 20.99
CA LEU A 191 2.85 14.86 20.77
C LEU A 191 4.15 15.11 19.99
N SER A 192 4.17 16.01 18.99
CA SER A 192 5.39 16.34 18.27
C SER A 192 6.45 16.93 19.21
N GLN A 193 6.05 17.81 20.13
CA GLN A 193 6.95 18.35 21.15
C GLN A 193 7.46 17.25 22.11
N LEU A 194 6.58 16.33 22.50
CA LEU A 194 6.95 15.19 23.35
C LEU A 194 7.99 14.31 22.65
N TYR A 195 7.77 13.95 21.38
CA TYR A 195 8.70 13.11 20.62
C TYR A 195 10.06 13.80 20.40
N ALA A 196 10.05 15.10 20.13
CA ALA A 196 11.28 15.88 20.07
C ALA A 196 12.05 15.86 21.39
N SER A 197 11.35 15.97 22.52
CA SER A 197 12.00 15.97 23.85
C SER A 197 12.47 14.59 24.32
N GLU A 198 11.71 13.52 24.03
CA GLU A 198 12.01 12.16 24.52
C GLU A 198 12.92 11.36 23.57
N HIS A 199 12.75 11.57 22.26
CA HIS A 199 13.46 10.79 21.24
C HIS A 199 14.49 11.63 20.46
N GLY A 200 14.48 12.96 20.61
CA GLY A 200 15.37 13.87 19.88
C GLY A 200 15.02 14.04 18.39
N ILE A 201 13.82 13.64 17.98
CA ILE A 201 13.35 13.67 16.59
C ILE A 201 12.22 14.68 16.44
N ASP A 202 12.39 15.67 15.58
CA ASP A 202 11.31 16.59 15.18
C ASP A 202 10.43 15.96 14.10
N VAL A 203 9.46 15.18 14.53
CA VAL A 203 8.52 14.49 13.62
C VAL A 203 7.64 15.47 12.84
N ALA A 204 7.49 16.70 13.27
CA ALA A 204 6.68 17.70 12.58
C ALA A 204 7.32 18.17 11.26
N SER A 205 8.63 18.02 11.10
CA SER A 205 9.38 18.39 9.92
C SER A 205 9.60 17.25 8.92
N ILE A 206 9.20 16.02 9.25
CA ILE A 206 9.42 14.85 8.41
C ILE A 206 8.25 14.70 7.43
N PRO A 207 8.46 14.76 6.10
CA PRO A 207 7.44 14.43 5.11
C PRO A 207 6.89 13.03 5.35
N GLY A 208 5.58 12.85 5.21
CA GLY A 208 4.91 11.57 5.44
C GLY A 208 4.65 11.20 6.91
N SER A 209 5.20 11.95 7.87
CA SER A 209 5.03 11.66 9.30
C SER A 209 3.57 11.68 9.78
N GLY A 210 2.69 12.37 9.04
CA GLY A 210 1.25 12.42 9.30
C GLY A 210 0.48 11.18 8.85
N ALA A 211 1.10 10.28 8.08
CA ALA A 211 0.43 9.07 7.60
C ALA A 211 -0.16 8.24 8.76
N ALA A 212 -1.32 7.64 8.50
CA ALA A 212 -2.10 6.90 9.49
C ALA A 212 -2.39 7.69 10.77
N GLY A 213 -2.63 9.02 10.62
CA GLY A 213 -2.96 9.88 11.77
C GLY A 213 -1.79 10.14 12.71
N GLY A 214 -0.57 10.15 12.17
CA GLY A 214 0.69 10.39 12.87
C GLY A 214 1.41 9.12 13.34
N LEU A 215 0.90 7.93 13.00
CA LEU A 215 1.61 6.68 13.34
C LEU A 215 2.99 6.64 12.68
N ALA A 216 3.12 7.05 11.40
CA ALA A 216 4.40 7.14 10.72
C ALA A 216 5.42 7.95 11.50
N GLY A 217 5.06 9.14 11.97
CA GLY A 217 5.93 10.00 12.76
C GLY A 217 6.36 9.38 14.08
N ALA A 218 5.44 8.70 14.78
CA ALA A 218 5.77 7.99 16.01
C ALA A 218 6.77 6.85 15.77
N LEU A 219 6.58 6.08 14.70
CA LEU A 219 7.51 5.00 14.35
C LEU A 219 8.86 5.55 13.88
N ALA A 220 8.88 6.68 13.16
CA ALA A 220 10.11 7.38 12.81
C ALA A 220 10.86 7.85 14.06
N ALA A 221 10.15 8.35 15.10
CA ALA A 221 10.76 8.69 16.38
C ALA A 221 11.43 7.50 17.09
N LEU A 222 10.98 6.27 16.78
CA LEU A 222 11.60 5.03 17.26
C LEU A 222 12.67 4.48 16.30
N GLY A 223 13.02 5.19 15.25
CA GLY A 223 14.08 4.85 14.30
C GLY A 223 13.61 4.12 13.04
N ALA A 224 12.31 4.10 12.76
CA ALA A 224 11.82 3.59 11.50
C ALA A 224 12.19 4.51 10.33
N THR A 225 12.51 3.92 9.18
CA THR A 225 12.68 4.64 7.90
C THR A 225 11.35 4.67 7.17
N LEU A 226 10.87 5.88 6.84
CA LEU A 226 9.71 6.05 5.96
C LEU A 226 10.18 5.90 4.51
N MET A 227 9.54 5.03 3.76
CA MET A 227 9.86 4.75 2.36
C MET A 227 8.59 4.65 1.52
N PRO A 228 8.65 4.97 0.22
CA PRO A 228 7.56 4.63 -0.69
C PRO A 228 7.19 3.16 -0.57
N GLY A 229 5.88 2.90 -0.48
CA GLY A 229 5.43 1.52 -0.25
C GLY A 229 5.74 0.60 -1.40
N PHE A 230 5.65 1.11 -2.64
CA PHE A 230 6.02 0.34 -3.82
C PHE A 230 7.50 -0.07 -3.78
N ASP A 231 8.41 0.80 -3.37
CA ASP A 231 9.85 0.49 -3.33
C ASP A 231 10.15 -0.67 -2.36
N ILE A 232 9.46 -0.70 -1.21
CA ILE A 232 9.56 -1.82 -0.27
C ILE A 232 9.07 -3.11 -0.93
N VAL A 233 7.93 -3.06 -1.64
CA VAL A 233 7.38 -4.25 -2.33
C VAL A 233 8.30 -4.69 -3.46
N ALA A 234 8.84 -3.76 -4.23
CA ALA A 234 9.77 -4.03 -5.34
C ALA A 234 11.06 -4.71 -4.83
N GLU A 235 11.61 -4.24 -3.71
CA GLU A 235 12.79 -4.86 -3.08
C GLU A 235 12.48 -6.29 -2.61
N GLU A 236 11.38 -6.48 -1.86
CA GLU A 236 11.02 -7.78 -1.29
C GLU A 236 10.61 -8.81 -2.34
N THR A 237 10.12 -8.38 -3.51
CA THR A 237 9.73 -9.26 -4.62
C THR A 237 10.82 -9.45 -5.66
N GLY A 238 11.88 -8.64 -5.67
CA GLY A 238 12.91 -8.63 -6.70
C GLY A 238 12.42 -8.06 -8.03
N PHE A 239 11.49 -7.09 -7.99
CA PHE A 239 10.85 -6.52 -9.17
C PHE A 239 11.84 -5.84 -10.13
N ASP A 240 12.83 -5.11 -9.62
CA ASP A 240 13.86 -4.44 -10.45
C ASP A 240 14.62 -5.45 -11.34
N GLU A 241 15.06 -6.58 -10.77
CA GLU A 241 15.71 -7.64 -11.55
C GLU A 241 14.74 -8.30 -12.54
N ALA A 242 13.49 -8.49 -12.14
CA ALA A 242 12.48 -9.06 -13.02
C ALA A 242 12.24 -8.16 -14.25
N VAL A 243 12.08 -6.86 -14.08
CA VAL A 243 11.91 -5.91 -15.21
C VAL A 243 13.06 -6.03 -16.18
N ARG A 244 14.31 -5.98 -15.71
CA ARG A 244 15.53 -6.02 -16.56
C ARG A 244 15.69 -7.31 -17.36
N THR A 245 15.00 -8.38 -16.97
CA THR A 245 15.10 -9.69 -17.62
C THR A 245 13.91 -10.00 -18.54
N HIS A 246 12.98 -9.09 -18.71
CA HIS A 246 11.79 -9.26 -19.58
C HIS A 246 11.79 -8.26 -20.74
N ASP A 247 11.01 -8.57 -21.79
CA ASP A 247 10.96 -7.79 -23.02
C ASP A 247 9.77 -6.80 -23.04
N LEU A 248 8.78 -7.00 -22.17
CA LEU A 248 7.58 -6.19 -22.02
C LEU A 248 7.02 -6.34 -20.61
N VAL A 249 6.60 -5.24 -19.98
CA VAL A 249 5.82 -5.25 -18.74
C VAL A 249 4.36 -4.94 -19.06
N ILE A 250 3.44 -5.75 -18.53
CA ILE A 250 2.01 -5.45 -18.52
C ILE A 250 1.59 -5.22 -17.08
N THR A 251 1.14 -4.00 -16.81
CA THR A 251 0.64 -3.57 -15.50
C THR A 251 -0.85 -3.25 -15.56
N GLY A 252 -1.47 -2.94 -14.44
CA GLY A 252 -2.86 -2.54 -14.39
C GLY A 252 -3.37 -2.25 -12.99
N GLU A 253 -4.53 -1.61 -12.94
CA GLU A 253 -5.29 -1.30 -11.75
C GLU A 253 -6.77 -1.07 -12.07
N GLY A 254 -7.63 -0.87 -11.04
CA GLY A 254 -9.06 -0.68 -11.24
C GLY A 254 -9.44 0.65 -11.90
N LEU A 255 -8.78 1.76 -11.52
CA LEU A 255 -9.03 3.10 -12.07
C LEU A 255 -7.70 3.84 -12.16
N LEU A 256 -7.35 4.24 -13.36
CA LEU A 256 -6.20 5.11 -13.61
C LEU A 256 -6.63 6.57 -13.39
N ASP A 257 -6.01 7.23 -12.46
CA ASP A 257 -6.22 8.64 -12.13
C ASP A 257 -4.89 9.37 -11.89
N ALA A 258 -4.92 10.67 -11.64
CA ALA A 258 -3.72 11.45 -11.39
C ALA A 258 -2.88 10.87 -10.24
N THR A 259 -3.52 10.28 -9.22
CA THR A 259 -2.79 9.68 -8.08
C THR A 259 -2.12 8.36 -8.41
N SER A 260 -2.46 7.73 -9.54
CA SER A 260 -1.82 6.49 -10.01
C SER A 260 -0.34 6.66 -10.31
N PHE A 261 0.09 7.91 -10.56
CA PHE A 261 1.48 8.29 -10.86
C PHE A 261 2.23 8.88 -9.65
N ASP A 262 1.56 8.96 -8.50
CA ASP A 262 2.13 9.44 -7.24
C ASP A 262 2.51 8.27 -6.32
N GLY A 263 3.50 7.47 -6.73
CA GLY A 263 4.02 6.34 -5.93
C GLY A 263 3.16 5.08 -5.91
N LYS A 264 2.04 5.02 -6.66
CA LYS A 264 1.25 3.80 -6.82
C LYS A 264 1.84 2.85 -7.88
N VAL A 265 1.26 1.64 -7.97
CA VAL A 265 1.82 0.55 -8.78
C VAL A 265 2.03 0.93 -10.24
N VAL A 266 1.05 1.52 -10.93
CA VAL A 266 1.16 1.81 -12.39
C VAL A 266 2.28 2.81 -12.67
N GLY A 267 2.33 3.93 -11.96
CA GLY A 267 3.38 4.94 -12.12
C GLY A 267 4.76 4.41 -11.76
N SER A 268 4.86 3.71 -10.63
CA SER A 268 6.13 3.12 -10.20
C SER A 268 6.63 2.03 -11.17
N VAL A 269 5.75 1.18 -11.68
CA VAL A 269 6.11 0.19 -12.72
C VAL A 269 6.62 0.89 -13.98
N ARG A 270 5.99 2.00 -14.41
CA ARG A 270 6.49 2.82 -15.51
C ARG A 270 7.92 3.30 -15.25
N ASP A 271 8.17 3.87 -14.08
CA ASP A 271 9.47 4.45 -13.76
C ASP A 271 10.59 3.40 -13.74
N TYR A 272 10.35 2.24 -13.14
CA TYR A 272 11.29 1.11 -13.17
C TYR A 272 11.50 0.55 -14.60
N ALA A 273 10.43 0.47 -15.40
CA ALA A 273 10.51 0.00 -16.78
C ALA A 273 11.28 1.00 -17.67
N GLU A 274 11.04 2.30 -17.50
CA GLU A 274 11.75 3.37 -18.20
C GLU A 274 13.26 3.34 -17.87
N GLU A 275 13.62 3.21 -16.59
CA GLU A 275 15.02 3.07 -16.19
C GLU A 275 15.69 1.83 -16.81
N ALA A 276 14.96 0.74 -16.93
CA ALA A 276 15.44 -0.50 -17.53
C ALA A 276 15.42 -0.48 -19.09
N GLY A 277 14.76 0.52 -19.70
CA GLY A 277 14.55 0.58 -21.16
C GLY A 277 13.59 -0.48 -21.67
N VAL A 278 12.64 -0.93 -20.83
CA VAL A 278 11.64 -1.96 -21.17
C VAL A 278 10.28 -1.29 -21.42
N PRO A 279 9.58 -1.60 -22.52
CA PRO A 279 8.26 -1.03 -22.77
C PRO A 279 7.25 -1.50 -21.73
N VAL A 280 6.27 -0.63 -21.41
CA VAL A 280 5.18 -0.90 -20.48
C VAL A 280 3.83 -0.66 -21.16
N ILE A 281 2.86 -1.52 -20.88
CA ILE A 281 1.45 -1.35 -21.24
C ILE A 281 0.62 -1.45 -19.98
N ALA A 282 -0.23 -0.46 -19.71
CA ALA A 282 -1.19 -0.51 -18.61
C ALA A 282 -2.58 -0.91 -19.12
N VAL A 283 -3.13 -2.01 -18.60
CA VAL A 283 -4.54 -2.37 -18.85
C VAL A 283 -5.31 -2.10 -17.55
N VAL A 284 -6.25 -1.14 -17.62
CA VAL A 284 -6.94 -0.63 -16.44
C VAL A 284 -8.45 -0.79 -16.55
N GLY A 285 -9.14 -0.90 -15.43
CA GLY A 285 -10.61 -1.02 -15.42
C GLY A 285 -11.28 0.19 -16.06
N GLY A 286 -10.85 1.39 -15.68
CA GLY A 286 -11.30 2.67 -16.24
C GLY A 286 -10.18 3.70 -16.22
N ILE A 287 -10.37 4.80 -16.94
CA ILE A 287 -9.48 5.97 -16.91
C ILE A 287 -10.35 7.16 -16.47
N ASP A 288 -9.91 7.87 -15.43
CA ASP A 288 -10.57 9.09 -14.99
C ASP A 288 -10.43 10.17 -16.08
N PRO A 289 -11.53 10.87 -16.45
CA PRO A 289 -11.49 11.90 -17.49
C PRO A 289 -10.52 13.06 -17.22
N ASP A 290 -10.18 13.29 -15.96
CA ASP A 290 -9.28 14.37 -15.54
C ASP A 290 -7.80 13.92 -15.49
N THR A 291 -7.49 12.67 -15.85
CA THR A 291 -6.11 12.15 -15.93
C THR A 291 -5.35 12.85 -17.08
N ASP A 292 -4.10 13.23 -16.81
CA ASP A 292 -3.27 13.89 -17.82
C ASP A 292 -3.04 12.96 -19.05
N PRO A 293 -3.29 13.42 -20.28
CA PRO A 293 -3.04 12.66 -21.49
C PRO A 293 -1.57 12.21 -21.66
N GLU A 294 -0.61 12.94 -21.12
CA GLU A 294 0.80 12.56 -21.15
C GLU A 294 1.03 11.32 -20.29
N ASP A 295 0.43 11.27 -19.10
CA ASP A 295 0.49 10.11 -18.21
C ASP A 295 -0.13 8.87 -18.85
N ILE A 296 -1.33 9.01 -19.43
CA ILE A 296 -2.01 7.92 -20.16
C ILE A 296 -1.11 7.35 -21.26
N THR A 297 -0.46 8.24 -22.03
CA THR A 297 0.41 7.85 -23.14
C THR A 297 1.70 7.22 -22.66
N SER A 298 2.24 7.66 -21.52
CA SER A 298 3.51 7.16 -20.98
C SER A 298 3.49 5.66 -20.66
N VAL A 299 2.31 5.10 -20.38
CA VAL A 299 2.11 3.68 -20.08
C VAL A 299 1.29 2.92 -21.14
N ASP A 300 1.06 3.52 -22.31
CA ASP A 300 0.20 2.96 -23.37
C ASP A 300 -1.11 2.38 -22.78
N ALA A 301 -1.85 3.21 -22.01
CA ALA A 301 -2.99 2.75 -21.23
C ALA A 301 -4.17 2.31 -22.10
N ARG A 302 -4.82 1.20 -21.69
CA ARG A 302 -6.06 0.65 -22.26
C ARG A 302 -7.11 0.50 -21.19
N SER A 303 -8.32 0.94 -21.49
CA SER A 303 -9.45 0.93 -20.55
C SER A 303 -10.44 -0.18 -20.88
N LEU A 304 -10.65 -1.10 -19.94
CA LEU A 304 -11.65 -2.17 -20.10
C LEU A 304 -13.06 -1.58 -20.27
N THR A 305 -13.39 -0.50 -19.56
CA THR A 305 -14.72 0.12 -19.69
C THR A 305 -14.92 0.80 -21.04
N ALA A 306 -13.87 1.30 -21.67
CA ALA A 306 -13.95 1.85 -23.03
C ALA A 306 -14.13 0.75 -24.08
N ASP A 307 -13.46 -0.38 -23.93
CA ASP A 307 -13.45 -1.47 -24.93
C ASP A 307 -14.67 -2.39 -24.80
N HIS A 308 -15.14 -2.67 -23.56
CA HIS A 308 -16.19 -3.67 -23.28
C HIS A 308 -17.47 -3.07 -22.68
N GLY A 309 -17.44 -1.80 -22.26
CA GLY A 309 -18.53 -1.16 -21.51
C GLY A 309 -18.48 -1.45 -20.01
N MET A 310 -19.13 -0.58 -19.22
CA MET A 310 -19.07 -0.62 -17.75
C MET A 310 -19.59 -1.94 -17.17
N ASP A 311 -20.75 -2.40 -17.63
CA ASP A 311 -21.40 -3.59 -17.06
C ASP A 311 -20.56 -4.86 -17.25
N GLU A 312 -20.02 -5.07 -18.46
CA GLU A 312 -19.19 -6.24 -18.75
C GLU A 312 -17.85 -6.17 -18.02
N SER A 313 -17.19 -5.01 -18.03
CA SER A 313 -15.93 -4.79 -17.33
C SER A 313 -16.03 -5.05 -15.83
N MET A 314 -17.14 -4.70 -15.19
CA MET A 314 -17.34 -4.92 -13.75
C MET A 314 -17.74 -6.36 -13.42
N ASN A 315 -18.55 -7.01 -14.24
CA ASN A 315 -19.06 -8.35 -13.95
C ASN A 315 -18.21 -9.48 -14.50
N GLN A 316 -17.38 -9.21 -15.52
CA GLN A 316 -16.52 -10.18 -16.20
C GLN A 316 -15.09 -9.65 -16.36
N THR A 317 -14.58 -8.92 -15.37
CA THR A 317 -13.28 -8.21 -15.43
C THR A 317 -12.13 -9.10 -15.89
N MET A 318 -12.04 -10.34 -15.38
CA MET A 318 -11.00 -11.29 -15.77
C MET A 318 -11.03 -11.58 -17.27
N LYS A 319 -12.20 -11.90 -17.81
CA LYS A 319 -12.39 -12.18 -19.23
C LYS A 319 -12.04 -10.97 -20.11
N CYS A 320 -12.53 -9.78 -19.72
CA CYS A 320 -12.24 -8.54 -20.45
C CYS A 320 -10.72 -8.25 -20.45
N LEU A 321 -10.04 -8.47 -19.32
CA LEU A 321 -8.59 -8.32 -19.22
C LEU A 321 -7.85 -9.30 -20.14
N GLU A 322 -8.22 -10.58 -20.14
CA GLU A 322 -7.64 -11.59 -21.03
C GLU A 322 -7.83 -11.24 -22.52
N GLU A 323 -9.03 -10.86 -22.92
CA GLU A 323 -9.34 -10.49 -24.31
C GLU A 323 -8.56 -9.25 -24.76
N THR A 324 -8.50 -8.21 -23.92
CA THR A 324 -7.76 -6.96 -24.21
C THR A 324 -6.26 -7.26 -24.34
N VAL A 325 -5.67 -7.98 -23.39
CA VAL A 325 -4.24 -8.35 -23.41
C VAL A 325 -3.91 -9.22 -24.63
N THR A 326 -4.77 -10.20 -24.96
CA THR A 326 -4.60 -11.04 -26.15
C THR A 326 -4.56 -10.21 -27.42
N GLY A 327 -5.47 -9.22 -27.54
CA GLY A 327 -5.50 -8.29 -28.67
C GLY A 327 -4.22 -7.47 -28.80
N LEU A 328 -3.75 -6.90 -27.69
CA LEU A 328 -2.52 -6.09 -27.61
C LEU A 328 -1.27 -6.92 -27.98
N LEU A 329 -1.13 -8.10 -27.43
CA LEU A 329 0.02 -8.97 -27.71
C LEU A 329 0.09 -9.41 -29.17
N ARG A 330 -1.06 -9.60 -29.84
CA ARG A 330 -1.11 -9.88 -31.29
C ARG A 330 -0.64 -8.69 -32.11
N GLN A 331 -1.04 -7.47 -31.74
CA GLN A 331 -0.60 -6.23 -32.40
C GLN A 331 0.91 -6.01 -32.19
N PHE A 332 1.41 -6.19 -30.97
CA PHE A 332 2.82 -6.05 -30.64
C PHE A 332 3.72 -7.01 -31.44
N ARG A 333 3.25 -8.23 -31.71
CA ARG A 333 3.96 -9.20 -32.56
C ARG A 333 3.88 -8.89 -34.07
N GLY A 334 2.82 -8.28 -34.54
CA GLY A 334 2.59 -7.98 -35.95
C GLY A 334 3.26 -6.69 -36.45
N GLY A 335 3.72 -5.85 -35.54
CA GLY A 335 4.37 -4.57 -35.81
C GLY A 335 5.91 -4.60 -35.81
N ASN A 336 6.51 -5.77 -35.58
CA ASN A 336 7.96 -5.97 -35.61
C ASN A 336 8.38 -6.69 -36.91
#